data_2fee9fbbde0912daddcdcd48d7ed81c9
#
_entry.id   2fee9fbbde0912daddcdcd48d7ed81c9
#
_cell.length_a   1.000
_cell.length_b   1.000
_cell.length_c   1.000
_cell.angle_alpha   90.00
_cell.angle_beta   90.00
_cell.angle_gamma   90.00
#
_symmetry.space_group_name_H-M   'P 1'
#
loop_
_entity.id
_entity.type
_entity.pdbx_description
1 polymer ?
#
loop_
_entity_poly.entity_id
_entity_poly.type
_entity_poly.pdbx_seq_one_letter_code
_entity_poly.pdbx_strand_id
1 'polypeptide(L)'
;MQKRFSFPPLPRTALAIAAAAALALSGCAGSSGSGTPAESYAASGQTGSPSNASSDAASEQARFDAFLAHQFQESVQDDPLSLHFLVRNPENYGITEPEMKFPEYSLEQLQKDSEENAAILEELSSFDTSLLTSDQLFTYRMMKDTLETEAGSKGLELYNQPLSALIGTQAELPTLLAEYTFYNRADIDHYLALLSQIDTYYKQLAAYEQ
;
A
#
# COMPACT_ATOMS: atom_id res chain seq x y z
N MET A 1 -18.83 13.22 -9.85
CA MET A 1 -18.88 13.40 -8.38
C MET A 1 -18.31 12.10 -7.78
N GLN A 2 -17.00 12.03 -7.57
CA GLN A 2 -16.35 10.84 -6.99
C GLN A 2 -16.61 10.86 -5.49
N LYS A 3 -17.43 9.93 -5.01
CA LYS A 3 -17.58 9.68 -3.59
C LYS A 3 -16.25 9.05 -3.10
N ARG A 4 -15.52 9.77 -2.28
CA ARG A 4 -14.41 9.20 -1.52
C ARG A 4 -15.03 8.28 -0.48
N PHE A 5 -14.95 6.98 -0.70
CA PHE A 5 -15.21 6.00 0.34
C PHE A 5 -14.01 6.04 1.30
N SER A 6 -14.29 6.37 2.55
CA SER A 6 -13.31 6.26 3.63
C SER A 6 -13.55 4.90 4.24
N PHE A 7 -12.65 3.95 3.98
CA PHE A 7 -12.67 2.66 4.65
C PHE A 7 -12.24 2.86 6.10
N PRO A 8 -12.82 2.12 7.06
CA PRO A 8 -12.21 2.04 8.38
C PRO A 8 -10.84 1.40 8.23
N PRO A 9 -9.86 1.74 9.05
CA PRO A 9 -8.54 1.17 8.95
C PRO A 9 -8.60 -0.32 9.31
N LEU A 10 -8.71 -1.17 8.30
CA LEU A 10 -8.11 -2.48 8.39
C LEU A 10 -6.61 -2.21 8.49
N PRO A 11 -5.89 -2.76 9.44
CA PRO A 11 -4.51 -2.33 9.76
C PRO A 11 -3.52 -2.38 8.59
N ARG A 12 -3.84 -3.10 7.53
CA ARG A 12 -3.01 -3.18 6.29
C ARG A 12 -3.47 -2.28 5.15
N THR A 13 -4.70 -1.75 5.17
CA THR A 13 -5.27 -0.97 4.05
C THR A 13 -4.71 0.45 3.94
N ALA A 14 -4.26 1.05 5.03
CA ALA A 14 -3.64 2.38 5.00
C ALA A 14 -2.33 2.38 4.18
N LEU A 15 -1.55 1.30 4.26
CA LEU A 15 -0.30 1.14 3.52
C LEU A 15 -0.55 0.91 2.02
N ALA A 16 -1.58 0.12 1.66
CA ALA A 16 -1.95 -0.14 0.27
C ALA A 16 -2.31 1.14 -0.51
N ILE A 17 -3.02 2.07 0.13
CA ILE A 17 -3.43 3.33 -0.51
C ILE A 17 -2.21 4.22 -0.78
N ALA A 18 -1.24 4.28 0.13
CA ALA A 18 -0.03 5.07 -0.07
C ALA A 18 0.87 4.50 -1.18
N ALA A 19 1.01 3.17 -1.25
CA ALA A 19 1.81 2.50 -2.28
C ALA A 19 1.17 2.58 -3.68
N ALA A 20 -0.17 2.47 -3.80
CA ALA A 20 -0.87 2.58 -5.07
C ALA A 20 -0.74 3.98 -5.71
N ALA A 21 -0.68 5.04 -4.90
CA ALA A 21 -0.49 6.40 -5.39
C ALA A 21 0.90 6.63 -5.99
N ALA A 22 1.93 5.94 -5.49
CA ALA A 22 3.30 6.07 -5.98
C ALA A 22 3.52 5.38 -7.35
N LEU A 23 2.91 4.22 -7.57
CA LEU A 23 3.03 3.48 -8.83
C LEU A 23 2.33 4.17 -10.02
N ALA A 24 1.31 5.00 -9.77
CA ALA A 24 0.60 5.74 -10.81
C ALA A 24 1.38 6.95 -11.35
N LEU A 25 2.38 7.46 -10.63
CA LEU A 25 3.16 8.65 -10.99
C LEU A 25 4.42 8.35 -11.81
N SER A 26 4.87 7.10 -11.83
CA SER A 26 6.11 6.69 -12.54
C SER A 26 5.95 6.58 -14.07
N GLY A 27 4.79 6.83 -14.64
CA GLY A 27 4.41 6.50 -16.03
C GLY A 27 4.56 7.61 -17.08
N CYS A 28 5.09 8.80 -16.79
CA CYS A 28 5.17 9.87 -17.78
C CYS A 28 6.51 10.59 -17.77
N ALA A 29 7.56 9.99 -18.33
CA ALA A 29 8.72 10.68 -18.84
C ALA A 29 9.02 10.22 -20.28
N GLY A 30 8.26 10.74 -21.23
CA GLY A 30 8.44 10.56 -22.66
C GLY A 30 9.00 11.84 -23.28
N SER A 31 10.14 11.68 -23.89
CA SER A 31 11.01 12.59 -24.61
C SER A 31 10.34 13.47 -25.67
N SER A 32 10.95 14.63 -25.91
CA SER A 32 11.31 15.20 -27.23
C SER A 32 11.83 16.61 -27.00
N GLY A 33 12.97 17.03 -27.45
CA GLY A 33 13.60 16.92 -28.73
C GLY A 33 13.93 18.32 -29.24
N SER A 34 15.22 18.56 -29.55
CA SER A 34 15.82 19.43 -30.51
C SER A 34 15.86 20.96 -30.31
N GLY A 35 17.07 21.51 -30.47
CA GLY A 35 17.32 22.87 -30.93
C GLY A 35 18.60 23.51 -30.43
N THR A 36 19.67 23.39 -31.15
CA THR A 36 21.01 23.97 -31.20
C THR A 36 21.09 25.51 -31.21
N PRO A 37 22.31 26.18 -31.26
CA PRO A 37 23.57 25.99 -30.53
C PRO A 37 24.19 27.29 -29.97
N ALA A 38 25.33 27.13 -29.28
CA ALA A 38 26.49 28.05 -29.11
C ALA A 38 26.36 29.22 -28.12
N GLU A 39 27.14 29.21 -27.08
CA GLU A 39 28.42 29.93 -27.03
C GLU A 39 29.30 29.51 -25.84
N SER A 40 30.55 29.45 -26.12
CA SER A 40 31.69 29.07 -25.31
C SER A 40 32.03 30.10 -24.25
N TYR A 41 32.19 29.64 -22.97
CA TYR A 41 33.15 30.24 -22.04
C TYR A 41 33.83 29.14 -21.22
N ALA A 42 35.11 29.05 -21.41
CA ALA A 42 35.99 28.22 -20.63
C ALA A 42 36.21 28.82 -19.23
N ALA A 43 36.01 28.02 -18.18
CA ALA A 43 36.62 28.20 -16.88
C ALA A 43 37.01 26.84 -16.32
N SER A 44 38.28 26.72 -16.07
CA SER A 44 39.04 25.57 -15.64
C SER A 44 38.69 25.10 -14.23
N GLY A 45 38.64 23.76 -14.06
CA GLY A 45 39.17 23.07 -12.89
C GLY A 45 38.18 22.72 -11.80
N GLN A 46 37.67 21.51 -11.90
CA GLN A 46 37.80 20.52 -10.81
C GLN A 46 37.31 19.17 -11.32
N THR A 47 38.22 18.23 -11.46
CA THR A 47 37.96 16.82 -11.76
C THR A 47 37.48 16.13 -10.49
N GLY A 48 36.17 16.11 -10.31
CA GLY A 48 35.47 15.16 -9.48
C GLY A 48 34.57 14.33 -10.38
N SER A 49 34.79 13.03 -10.48
CA SER A 49 34.04 12.17 -11.38
C SER A 49 32.54 12.23 -11.06
N PRO A 50 31.68 12.70 -11.97
CA PRO A 50 30.23 12.72 -11.74
C PRO A 50 29.54 11.36 -11.95
N SER A 51 30.31 10.29 -12.26
CA SER A 51 29.71 9.00 -12.63
C SER A 51 29.23 8.15 -11.46
N ASN A 52 29.82 8.26 -10.26
CA ASN A 52 29.43 7.42 -9.14
C ASN A 52 28.15 7.93 -8.43
N ALA A 53 28.04 9.23 -8.18
CA ALA A 53 26.88 9.80 -7.50
C ALA A 53 25.55 9.61 -8.27
N SER A 54 25.60 9.63 -9.60
CA SER A 54 24.43 9.38 -10.45
C SER A 54 24.03 7.91 -10.46
N SER A 55 25.00 6.99 -10.40
CA SER A 55 24.72 5.55 -10.32
C SER A 55 24.15 5.16 -8.95
N ASP A 56 24.66 5.77 -7.88
CA ASP A 56 24.21 5.49 -6.51
C ASP A 56 22.77 5.97 -6.29
N ALA A 57 22.43 7.16 -6.79
CA ALA A 57 21.07 7.66 -6.75
C ALA A 57 20.11 6.78 -7.56
N ALA A 58 20.46 6.39 -8.78
CA ALA A 58 19.62 5.50 -9.59
C ALA A 58 19.40 4.12 -8.93
N SER A 59 20.44 3.58 -8.27
CA SER A 59 20.35 2.32 -7.54
C SER A 59 19.43 2.42 -6.33
N GLU A 60 19.55 3.51 -5.55
CA GLU A 60 18.71 3.72 -4.37
C GLU A 60 17.25 3.96 -4.74
N GLN A 61 16.98 4.72 -5.80
CA GLN A 61 15.65 4.95 -6.34
C GLN A 61 15.01 3.65 -6.80
N ALA A 62 15.74 2.80 -7.52
CA ALA A 62 15.24 1.49 -7.95
C ALA A 62 14.98 0.55 -6.76
N ARG A 63 15.82 0.58 -5.72
CA ARG A 63 15.61 -0.17 -4.47
C ARG A 63 14.34 0.28 -3.77
N PHE A 64 14.08 1.59 -3.71
CA PHE A 64 12.87 2.14 -3.11
C PHE A 64 11.62 1.76 -3.90
N ASP A 65 11.65 1.83 -5.23
CA ASP A 65 10.52 1.41 -6.09
C ASP A 65 10.21 -0.08 -5.93
N ALA A 66 11.24 -0.92 -5.82
CA ALA A 66 11.08 -2.35 -5.56
C ALA A 66 10.47 -2.62 -4.17
N PHE A 67 10.89 -1.88 -3.15
CA PHE A 67 10.30 -1.93 -1.82
C PHE A 67 8.81 -1.56 -1.86
N LEU A 68 8.45 -0.45 -2.51
CA LEU A 68 7.04 -0.03 -2.65
C LEU A 68 6.20 -1.08 -3.38
N ALA A 69 6.72 -1.66 -4.46
CA ALA A 69 6.02 -2.70 -5.21
C ALA A 69 5.78 -3.95 -4.35
N HIS A 70 6.76 -4.36 -3.55
CA HIS A 70 6.63 -5.48 -2.63
C HIS A 70 5.58 -5.22 -1.55
N GLN A 71 5.64 -4.05 -0.89
CA GLN A 71 4.67 -3.67 0.13
C GLN A 71 3.25 -3.61 -0.42
N PHE A 72 3.09 -3.09 -1.64
CA PHE A 72 1.79 -3.07 -2.30
C PHE A 72 1.26 -4.48 -2.58
N GLN A 73 2.08 -5.37 -3.13
CA GLN A 73 1.68 -6.75 -3.42
C GLN A 73 1.20 -7.46 -2.14
N GLU A 74 1.98 -7.39 -1.06
CA GLU A 74 1.63 -8.02 0.21
C GLU A 74 0.33 -7.46 0.79
N SER A 75 0.18 -6.12 0.80
CA SER A 75 -0.98 -5.48 1.40
C SER A 75 -2.31 -5.82 0.70
N VAL A 76 -2.32 -6.02 -0.62
CA VAL A 76 -3.54 -6.34 -1.37
C VAL A 76 -3.79 -7.83 -1.53
N GLN A 77 -2.74 -8.66 -1.41
CA GLN A 77 -2.88 -10.12 -1.52
C GLN A 77 -3.67 -10.70 -0.35
N ASP A 78 -3.52 -10.13 0.83
CA ASP A 78 -4.20 -10.56 2.06
C ASP A 78 -5.58 -9.91 2.25
N ASP A 79 -5.97 -8.97 1.38
CA ASP A 79 -7.29 -8.32 1.40
C ASP A 79 -7.98 -8.40 0.04
N PRO A 80 -8.76 -9.46 -0.21
CA PRO A 80 -9.42 -9.69 -1.49
C PRO A 80 -10.45 -8.65 -1.87
N LEU A 81 -11.08 -7.95 -0.90
CA LEU A 81 -11.99 -6.86 -1.19
C LEU A 81 -11.23 -5.63 -1.68
N SER A 82 -10.16 -5.24 -0.99
CA SER A 82 -9.29 -4.16 -1.45
C SER A 82 -8.68 -4.48 -2.81
N LEU A 83 -8.22 -5.71 -3.03
CA LEU A 83 -7.73 -6.15 -4.34
C LEU A 83 -8.79 -5.93 -5.43
N HIS A 84 -10.02 -6.40 -5.20
CA HIS A 84 -11.12 -6.30 -6.17
C HIS A 84 -11.50 -4.85 -6.50
N PHE A 85 -11.56 -3.98 -5.49
CA PHE A 85 -12.00 -2.59 -5.68
C PHE A 85 -10.89 -1.65 -6.16
N LEU A 86 -9.64 -1.91 -5.79
CA LEU A 86 -8.51 -1.01 -6.07
C LEU A 86 -7.71 -1.42 -7.30
N VAL A 87 -7.64 -2.72 -7.61
CA VAL A 87 -6.72 -3.26 -8.63
C VAL A 87 -7.50 -3.94 -9.75
N ARG A 88 -7.57 -3.25 -10.90
CA ARG A 88 -8.32 -3.77 -12.05
C ARG A 88 -7.65 -4.97 -12.74
N ASN A 89 -6.32 -4.96 -12.80
CA ASN A 89 -5.52 -5.97 -13.48
C ASN A 89 -4.40 -6.44 -12.51
N PRO A 90 -4.73 -7.32 -11.55
CA PRO A 90 -3.78 -7.76 -10.51
C PRO A 90 -2.55 -8.46 -11.09
N GLU A 91 -2.65 -9.09 -12.25
CA GLU A 91 -1.54 -9.73 -12.95
C GLU A 91 -0.41 -8.76 -13.32
N ASN A 92 -0.71 -7.47 -13.53
CA ASN A 92 0.29 -6.44 -13.79
C ASN A 92 1.19 -6.17 -12.57
N TYR A 93 0.75 -6.61 -11.40
CA TYR A 93 1.47 -6.48 -10.13
C TYR A 93 1.99 -7.83 -9.61
N GLY A 94 1.98 -8.86 -10.47
CA GLY A 94 2.43 -10.21 -10.11
C GLY A 94 1.45 -11.01 -9.24
N ILE A 95 0.21 -10.52 -9.06
CA ILE A 95 -0.83 -11.17 -8.27
C ILE A 95 -1.68 -12.02 -9.21
N THR A 96 -1.47 -13.34 -9.21
CA THR A 96 -2.11 -14.25 -10.16
C THR A 96 -3.22 -15.11 -9.55
N GLU A 97 -3.08 -15.47 -8.29
CA GLU A 97 -4.03 -16.33 -7.56
C GLU A 97 -4.22 -15.80 -6.12
N PRO A 98 -4.97 -14.70 -5.95
CA PRO A 98 -5.21 -14.16 -4.62
C PRO A 98 -6.08 -15.12 -3.79
N GLU A 99 -5.75 -15.28 -2.53
CA GLU A 99 -6.56 -16.10 -1.62
C GLU A 99 -7.83 -15.35 -1.24
N MET A 100 -9.00 -15.90 -1.61
CA MET A 100 -10.32 -15.31 -1.32
C MET A 100 -10.77 -15.64 0.10
N LYS A 101 -10.15 -14.99 1.08
CA LYS A 101 -10.52 -15.13 2.50
C LYS A 101 -10.53 -13.76 3.18
N PHE A 102 -11.41 -13.60 4.19
CA PHE A 102 -11.29 -12.46 5.09
C PHE A 102 -10.05 -12.59 5.97
N PRO A 103 -9.39 -11.47 6.30
CA PRO A 103 -8.26 -11.50 7.22
C PRO A 103 -8.70 -12.02 8.58
N GLU A 104 -7.80 -12.69 9.27
CA GLU A 104 -8.03 -13.10 10.66
C GLU A 104 -8.14 -11.84 11.54
N TYR A 105 -9.12 -11.86 12.45
CA TYR A 105 -9.29 -10.77 13.41
C TYR A 105 -9.22 -11.33 14.83
N SER A 106 -8.07 -11.16 15.45
CA SER A 106 -7.79 -11.56 16.83
C SER A 106 -6.78 -10.59 17.45
N LEU A 107 -6.70 -10.54 18.79
CA LEU A 107 -5.68 -9.74 19.46
C LEU A 107 -4.26 -10.19 19.07
N GLU A 108 -4.04 -11.50 18.93
CA GLU A 108 -2.77 -12.08 18.52
C GLU A 108 -2.38 -11.61 17.11
N GLN A 109 -3.35 -11.63 16.17
CA GLN A 109 -3.10 -11.15 14.81
C GLN A 109 -2.78 -9.65 14.78
N LEU A 110 -3.52 -8.82 15.53
CA LEU A 110 -3.25 -7.38 15.62
C LEU A 110 -1.85 -7.07 16.19
N GLN A 111 -1.41 -7.86 17.18
CA GLN A 111 -0.05 -7.74 17.72
C GLN A 111 1.01 -8.12 16.68
N LYS A 112 0.78 -9.20 15.93
CA LYS A 112 1.65 -9.62 14.84
C LYS A 112 1.71 -8.56 13.73
N ASP A 113 0.58 -8.00 13.32
CA ASP A 113 0.51 -6.91 12.35
C ASP A 113 1.31 -5.68 12.82
N SER A 114 1.25 -5.37 14.11
CA SER A 114 2.06 -4.30 14.72
C SER A 114 3.57 -4.59 14.66
N GLU A 115 3.99 -5.84 14.84
CA GLU A 115 5.39 -6.25 14.71
C GLU A 115 5.86 -6.20 13.25
N GLU A 116 5.02 -6.62 12.30
CA GLU A 116 5.30 -6.51 10.86
C GLU A 116 5.43 -5.04 10.44
N ASN A 117 4.52 -4.16 10.89
CA ASN A 117 4.59 -2.72 10.61
C ASN A 117 5.88 -2.08 11.19
N ALA A 118 6.34 -2.54 12.36
CA ALA A 118 7.61 -2.09 12.92
C ALA A 118 8.82 -2.53 12.06
N ALA A 119 8.79 -3.74 11.51
CA ALA A 119 9.84 -4.22 10.61
C ALA A 119 9.85 -3.43 9.28
N ILE A 120 8.67 -3.11 8.74
CA ILE A 120 8.53 -2.26 7.54
C ILE A 120 9.09 -0.85 7.81
N LEU A 121 8.83 -0.28 8.98
CA LEU A 121 9.37 1.03 9.38
C LEU A 121 10.90 1.00 9.51
N GLU A 122 11.46 -0.08 10.03
CA GLU A 122 12.90 -0.27 10.10
C GLU A 122 13.52 -0.34 8.70
N GLU A 123 12.95 -1.15 7.80
CA GLU A 123 13.39 -1.24 6.41
C GLU A 123 13.28 0.12 5.70
N LEU A 124 12.13 0.80 5.82
CA LEU A 124 11.91 2.13 5.27
C LEU A 124 12.98 3.13 5.76
N SER A 125 13.34 3.06 7.04
CA SER A 125 14.34 3.94 7.65
C SER A 125 15.78 3.68 7.15
N SER A 126 16.02 2.57 6.46
CA SER A 126 17.31 2.23 5.86
C SER A 126 17.61 2.96 4.55
N PHE A 127 16.65 3.63 3.96
CA PHE A 127 16.83 4.35 2.69
C PHE A 127 17.53 5.69 2.88
N ASP A 128 18.47 6.00 1.97
CA ASP A 128 19.10 7.33 1.91
C ASP A 128 18.15 8.31 1.21
N THR A 129 17.44 9.07 2.02
CA THR A 129 16.45 10.05 1.54
C THR A 129 17.03 11.18 0.70
N SER A 130 18.36 11.41 0.75
CA SER A 130 19.02 12.42 -0.07
C SER A 130 19.17 12.00 -1.53
N LEU A 131 19.06 10.70 -1.82
CA LEU A 131 19.18 10.11 -3.16
C LEU A 131 17.81 9.87 -3.82
N LEU A 132 16.70 9.98 -3.06
CA LEU A 132 15.35 9.80 -3.58
C LEU A 132 14.90 10.99 -4.45
N THR A 133 14.03 10.71 -5.41
CA THR A 133 13.32 11.77 -6.13
C THR A 133 12.35 12.52 -5.21
N SER A 134 11.86 13.69 -5.63
CA SER A 134 10.87 14.45 -4.87
C SER A 134 9.60 13.66 -4.58
N ASP A 135 9.15 12.86 -5.56
CA ASP A 135 7.92 12.06 -5.43
C ASP A 135 8.12 10.85 -4.53
N GLN A 136 9.29 10.18 -4.65
CA GLN A 136 9.67 9.11 -3.74
C GLN A 136 9.84 9.62 -2.31
N LEU A 137 10.46 10.79 -2.12
CA LEU A 137 10.61 11.40 -0.81
C LEU A 137 9.26 11.78 -0.17
N PHE A 138 8.31 12.23 -0.99
CA PHE A 138 6.94 12.47 -0.52
C PHE A 138 6.28 11.17 -0.04
N THR A 139 6.36 10.10 -0.84
CA THR A 139 5.83 8.77 -0.48
C THR A 139 6.52 8.22 0.78
N TYR A 140 7.86 8.32 0.86
CA TYR A 140 8.63 7.94 2.04
C TYR A 140 8.10 8.61 3.31
N ARG A 141 7.88 9.93 3.26
CA ARG A 141 7.39 10.70 4.42
C ARG A 141 5.99 10.27 4.83
N MET A 142 5.10 10.10 3.86
CA MET A 142 3.72 9.63 4.14
C MET A 142 3.71 8.25 4.79
N MET A 143 4.48 7.30 4.24
CA MET A 143 4.58 5.95 4.81
C MET A 143 5.17 5.99 6.21
N LYS A 144 6.23 6.76 6.41
CA LYS A 144 6.89 6.92 7.71
C LYS A 144 5.92 7.46 8.75
N ASP A 145 5.21 8.57 8.45
CA ASP A 145 4.24 9.18 9.38
C ASP A 145 3.11 8.20 9.74
N THR A 146 2.65 7.39 8.78
CA THR A 146 1.63 6.36 9.01
C THR A 146 2.16 5.26 9.92
N LEU A 147 3.30 4.68 9.60
CA LEU A 147 3.90 3.58 10.38
C LEU A 147 4.31 4.03 11.80
N GLU A 148 4.82 5.26 11.96
CA GLU A 148 5.12 5.82 13.28
C GLU A 148 3.84 6.04 14.11
N THR A 149 2.75 6.44 13.48
CA THR A 149 1.43 6.58 14.15
C THR A 149 0.90 5.22 14.59
N GLU A 150 0.99 4.21 13.74
CA GLU A 150 0.60 2.83 14.06
C GLU A 150 1.47 2.24 15.18
N ALA A 151 2.78 2.45 15.12
CA ALA A 151 3.69 2.04 16.19
C ALA A 151 3.36 2.71 17.53
N GLY A 152 2.88 3.96 17.51
CA GLY A 152 2.41 4.69 18.69
C GLY A 152 1.11 4.13 19.28
N SER A 153 0.36 3.33 18.54
CA SER A 153 -0.88 2.68 19.00
C SER A 153 -0.66 1.29 19.61
N LYS A 154 0.58 0.81 19.65
CA LYS A 154 0.92 -0.48 20.26
C LYS A 154 0.46 -0.54 21.74
N GLY A 155 -0.28 -1.60 22.07
CA GLY A 155 -0.89 -1.79 23.40
C GLY A 155 -2.25 -1.11 23.55
N LEU A 156 -2.78 -0.49 22.50
CA LEU A 156 -4.10 0.11 22.44
C LEU A 156 -5.08 -0.70 21.57
N GLU A 157 -4.72 -1.92 21.20
CA GLU A 157 -5.50 -2.77 20.28
C GLU A 157 -6.94 -2.94 20.75
N LEU A 158 -7.15 -3.10 22.07
CA LEU A 158 -8.48 -3.24 22.67
C LEU A 158 -9.36 -1.98 22.64
N TYR A 159 -8.81 -0.83 22.20
CA TYR A 159 -9.62 0.36 21.93
C TYR A 159 -10.24 0.34 20.52
N ASN A 160 -9.81 -0.58 19.67
CA ASN A 160 -10.42 -0.77 18.37
C ASN A 160 -11.78 -1.44 18.55
N GLN A 161 -12.82 -0.91 17.91
CA GLN A 161 -14.20 -1.40 17.99
C GLN A 161 -14.69 -1.76 16.58
N PRO A 162 -14.33 -2.94 16.07
CA PRO A 162 -14.68 -3.36 14.71
C PRO A 162 -16.20 -3.46 14.48
N LEU A 163 -16.98 -3.64 15.53
CA LEU A 163 -18.45 -3.70 15.49
C LEU A 163 -19.10 -2.42 16.06
N SER A 164 -18.44 -1.27 15.92
CA SER A 164 -18.99 -0.01 16.40
C SER A 164 -20.37 0.29 15.80
N ALA A 165 -21.26 0.91 16.59
CA ALA A 165 -22.67 1.09 16.21
C ALA A 165 -22.89 1.95 14.94
N LEU A 166 -21.96 2.84 14.61
CA LEU A 166 -22.12 3.80 13.52
C LEU A 166 -21.39 3.40 12.23
N ILE A 167 -20.15 2.93 12.37
CA ILE A 167 -19.23 2.67 11.24
C ILE A 167 -18.56 1.30 11.37
N GLY A 168 -19.18 0.36 12.05
CA GLY A 168 -18.63 -0.97 12.24
C GLY A 168 -18.79 -1.85 10.99
N THR A 169 -18.01 -2.92 10.95
CA THR A 169 -17.98 -3.91 9.86
C THR A 169 -19.38 -4.44 9.50
N GLN A 170 -20.29 -4.53 10.47
CA GLN A 170 -21.68 -4.97 10.25
C GLN A 170 -22.47 -4.00 9.35
N ALA A 171 -22.09 -2.75 9.26
CA ALA A 171 -22.72 -1.77 8.37
C ALA A 171 -21.98 -1.65 7.02
N GLU A 172 -20.67 -1.81 7.02
CA GLU A 172 -19.81 -1.57 5.84
C GLU A 172 -19.70 -2.79 4.94
N LEU A 173 -19.45 -3.97 5.50
CA LEU A 173 -19.25 -5.19 4.71
C LEU A 173 -20.45 -5.54 3.83
N PRO A 174 -21.73 -5.46 4.28
CA PRO A 174 -22.87 -5.66 3.40
C PRO A 174 -22.95 -4.66 2.25
N THR A 175 -22.54 -3.41 2.49
CA THR A 175 -22.51 -2.37 1.46
C THR A 175 -21.44 -2.66 0.41
N LEU A 176 -20.24 -3.06 0.83
CA LEU A 176 -19.16 -3.46 -0.08
C LEU A 176 -19.57 -4.66 -0.92
N LEU A 177 -20.14 -5.68 -0.30
CA LEU A 177 -20.62 -6.86 -1.03
C LEU A 177 -21.77 -6.54 -1.98
N ALA A 178 -22.63 -5.58 -1.67
CA ALA A 178 -23.70 -5.13 -2.58
C ALA A 178 -23.17 -4.32 -3.78
N GLU A 179 -22.02 -3.64 -3.62
CA GLU A 179 -21.35 -2.88 -4.67
C GLU A 179 -20.34 -3.71 -5.47
N TYR A 180 -20.17 -5.01 -5.13
CA TYR A 180 -19.22 -5.90 -5.80
C TYR A 180 -19.59 -6.07 -7.28
N THR A 181 -18.67 -5.75 -8.17
CA THR A 181 -18.89 -5.75 -9.61
C THR A 181 -18.27 -7.00 -10.24
N PHE A 182 -19.08 -7.77 -10.98
CA PHE A 182 -18.61 -8.96 -11.68
C PHE A 182 -18.11 -8.60 -13.08
N TYR A 183 -16.81 -8.61 -13.29
CA TYR A 183 -16.16 -8.34 -14.58
C TYR A 183 -16.00 -9.63 -15.40
N ASN A 184 -15.86 -10.77 -14.72
CA ASN A 184 -15.67 -12.08 -15.32
C ASN A 184 -16.29 -13.19 -14.44
N ARG A 185 -16.19 -14.44 -14.89
CA ARG A 185 -16.77 -15.56 -14.16
C ARG A 185 -16.04 -15.88 -12.86
N ALA A 186 -14.73 -15.69 -12.80
CA ALA A 186 -13.98 -15.94 -11.58
C ALA A 186 -14.44 -15.04 -10.42
N ASP A 187 -14.86 -13.81 -10.72
CA ASP A 187 -15.40 -12.89 -9.71
C ASP A 187 -16.64 -13.45 -9.00
N ILE A 188 -17.42 -14.28 -9.68
CA ILE A 188 -18.60 -14.95 -9.07
C ILE A 188 -18.13 -15.99 -8.05
N ASP A 189 -17.13 -16.79 -8.43
CA ASP A 189 -16.58 -17.83 -7.56
C ASP A 189 -15.89 -17.19 -6.34
N HIS A 190 -15.16 -16.09 -6.55
CA HIS A 190 -14.55 -15.27 -5.49
C HIS A 190 -15.59 -14.71 -4.52
N TYR A 191 -16.65 -14.10 -5.07
CA TYR A 191 -17.73 -13.54 -4.28
C TYR A 191 -18.42 -14.61 -3.41
N LEU A 192 -18.72 -15.79 -3.98
CA LEU A 192 -19.33 -16.89 -3.26
C LEU A 192 -18.40 -17.43 -2.16
N ALA A 193 -17.09 -17.47 -2.41
CA ALA A 193 -16.11 -17.85 -1.40
C ALA A 193 -16.11 -16.88 -0.21
N LEU A 194 -16.16 -15.56 -0.48
CA LEU A 194 -16.28 -14.54 0.57
C LEU A 194 -17.60 -14.67 1.33
N LEU A 195 -18.74 -14.81 0.64
CA LEU A 195 -20.04 -14.98 1.30
C LEU A 195 -20.07 -16.18 2.24
N SER A 196 -19.42 -17.28 1.88
CA SER A 196 -19.38 -18.50 2.72
C SER A 196 -18.64 -18.31 4.05
N GLN A 197 -17.80 -17.28 4.16
CA GLN A 197 -16.96 -17.01 5.33
C GLN A 197 -17.54 -15.95 6.28
N ILE A 198 -18.61 -15.26 5.88
CA ILE A 198 -19.17 -14.14 6.66
C ILE A 198 -19.51 -14.52 8.10
N ASP A 199 -20.15 -15.68 8.30
CA ASP A 199 -20.49 -16.16 9.64
C ASP A 199 -19.26 -16.35 10.53
N THR A 200 -18.22 -16.96 9.98
CA THR A 200 -16.95 -17.17 10.70
C THR A 200 -16.26 -15.84 11.01
N TYR A 201 -16.22 -14.94 10.05
CA TYR A 201 -15.60 -13.63 10.21
C TYR A 201 -16.30 -12.79 11.30
N TYR A 202 -17.64 -12.72 11.28
CA TYR A 202 -18.37 -12.03 12.34
C TYR A 202 -18.24 -12.68 13.73
N LYS A 203 -18.06 -13.99 13.80
CA LYS A 203 -17.76 -14.66 15.07
C LYS A 203 -16.39 -14.28 15.64
N GLN A 204 -15.39 -14.08 14.77
CA GLN A 204 -14.07 -13.57 15.20
C GLN A 204 -14.19 -12.14 15.74
N LEU A 205 -14.87 -11.25 15.02
CA LEU A 205 -15.10 -9.87 15.47
C LEU A 205 -15.85 -9.82 16.81
N ALA A 206 -16.90 -10.62 16.95
CA ALA A 206 -17.67 -10.69 18.20
C ALA A 206 -16.87 -11.29 19.36
N ALA A 207 -15.99 -12.25 19.10
CA ALA A 207 -15.11 -12.82 20.11
C ALA A 207 -14.04 -11.83 20.59
N TYR A 208 -13.57 -10.99 19.68
CA TYR A 208 -12.59 -9.94 20.00
C TYR A 208 -13.19 -8.86 20.92
N GLU A 209 -14.46 -8.50 20.78
CA GLU A 209 -15.13 -7.47 21.58
C GLU A 209 -15.67 -7.97 22.95
N GLN A 210 -15.52 -9.25 23.30
CA GLN A 210 -15.95 -9.84 24.58
C GLN A 210 -14.84 -9.85 25.63
#